data_c7cc7849b29c0b07999179eca36116ce
#
_entry.id   c7cc7849b29c0b07999179eca36116ce
#
_cell.length_a   1.000
_cell.length_b   1.000
_cell.length_c   1.000
_cell.angle_alpha   90.00
_cell.angle_beta   90.00
_cell.angle_gamma   90.00
#
_symmetry.space_group_name_H-M   'P 1'
#
loop_
_entity.id
_entity.type
_entity.pdbx_description
1 polymer ?
#
loop_
_entity_poly.entity_id
_entity_poly.type
_entity_poly.pdbx_seq_one_letter_code
_entity_poly.pdbx_strand_id
1 'polypeptide(L)'
;MGDTRLIHGRYRLLDRIGRGGMGEVWRARDESLGRQVAVKCLKPIGPQHDQASGRVLRERFRREARVAAALQHRGITVVHDFGEDDGVPYLVMELLQGRDLSRLLEDNKQHPLPVDEVVDIADQVASALAYTHDQGIVHRDLKPANIVRLHDGTVKICDFGIARLGHDIGYTSRLTGTGIAMGTPHYMSPEQIGGSEVDRRSDLYSFGCVLYEIATGVPPFDLDDAWAILVGHRDTPPPPPREHRAELPEHLERIILDLLAKEPGGRPDSARELTHRLAALGAGGDRPAAPRDRAP
;
A
#
# COMPACT_ATOMS: atom_id res chain seq x y z
N MET A 1 -22.26 -20.96 -19.38
CA MET A 1 -22.10 -20.94 -17.90
C MET A 1 -20.64 -21.26 -17.67
N GLY A 2 -19.82 -20.25 -17.33
CA GLY A 2 -18.40 -20.47 -17.10
C GLY A 2 -18.21 -21.36 -15.87
N ASP A 3 -17.31 -22.31 -16.01
CA ASP A 3 -16.90 -23.25 -14.96
C ASP A 3 -16.32 -22.43 -13.79
N THR A 4 -17.12 -22.18 -12.77
CA THR A 4 -16.73 -21.39 -11.59
C THR A 4 -15.75 -22.24 -10.77
N ARG A 5 -14.46 -21.93 -10.85
CA ARG A 5 -13.41 -22.64 -10.12
C ARG A 5 -13.67 -22.60 -8.63
N LEU A 6 -13.62 -23.79 -7.99
CA LEU A 6 -13.76 -23.97 -6.56
C LEU A 6 -12.37 -24.23 -5.95
N ILE A 7 -11.86 -23.29 -5.18
CA ILE A 7 -10.56 -23.40 -4.49
C ILE A 7 -10.76 -24.20 -3.21
N HIS A 8 -9.96 -25.24 -3.06
CA HIS A 8 -9.92 -26.12 -1.88
C HIS A 8 -11.30 -26.64 -1.45
N GLY A 9 -12.21 -26.88 -2.41
CA GLY A 9 -13.58 -27.35 -2.14
C GLY A 9 -14.46 -26.36 -1.35
N ARG A 10 -14.01 -25.14 -1.10
CA ARG A 10 -14.68 -24.15 -0.23
C ARG A 10 -14.91 -22.78 -0.86
N TYR A 11 -13.95 -22.23 -1.58
CA TYR A 11 -14.03 -20.86 -2.07
C TYR A 11 -14.39 -20.84 -3.56
N ARG A 12 -15.63 -20.50 -3.88
CA ARG A 12 -16.12 -20.40 -5.26
C ARG A 12 -15.74 -19.04 -5.83
N LEU A 13 -14.83 -19.04 -6.79
CA LEU A 13 -14.44 -17.82 -7.51
C LEU A 13 -15.61 -17.31 -8.35
N LEU A 14 -15.95 -16.02 -8.26
CA LEU A 14 -17.04 -15.38 -8.98
C LEU A 14 -16.51 -14.55 -10.15
N ASP A 15 -15.91 -13.42 -9.85
CA ASP A 15 -15.34 -12.50 -10.83
C ASP A 15 -13.98 -11.98 -10.36
N ARG A 16 -13.12 -11.69 -11.32
CA ARG A 16 -11.79 -11.16 -11.04
C ARG A 16 -11.88 -9.65 -10.79
N ILE A 17 -11.44 -9.21 -9.61
CA ILE A 17 -11.46 -7.82 -9.17
C ILE A 17 -10.10 -7.14 -9.27
N GLY A 18 -9.01 -7.91 -9.43
CA GLY A 18 -7.66 -7.38 -9.59
C GLY A 18 -6.72 -8.36 -10.28
N ARG A 19 -5.69 -7.81 -10.97
CA ARG A 19 -4.58 -8.57 -11.55
C ARG A 19 -3.29 -7.77 -11.37
N GLY A 20 -2.23 -8.42 -10.92
CA GLY A 20 -0.93 -7.80 -10.71
C GLY A 20 0.25 -8.73 -10.96
N GLY A 21 1.45 -8.25 -10.71
CA GLY A 21 2.69 -9.00 -10.90
C GLY A 21 2.72 -10.33 -10.13
N MET A 22 2.16 -10.35 -8.92
CA MET A 22 2.18 -11.51 -8.00
C MET A 22 1.02 -12.50 -8.21
N GLY A 23 -0.03 -12.13 -8.96
CA GLY A 23 -1.19 -13.01 -9.14
C GLY A 23 -2.48 -12.28 -9.46
N GLU A 24 -3.59 -12.93 -9.17
CA GLU A 24 -4.94 -12.41 -9.42
C GLU A 24 -5.76 -12.38 -8.13
N VAL A 25 -6.60 -11.36 -7.99
CA VAL A 25 -7.55 -11.22 -6.87
C VAL A 25 -8.96 -11.43 -7.41
N TRP A 26 -9.69 -12.32 -6.77
CA TRP A 26 -11.04 -12.71 -7.14
C TRP A 26 -12.02 -12.37 -6.02
N ARG A 27 -13.17 -11.83 -6.38
CA ARG A 27 -14.33 -11.90 -5.52
C ARG A 27 -14.79 -13.35 -5.49
N ALA A 28 -15.03 -13.89 -4.31
CA ALA A 28 -15.39 -15.28 -4.12
C ALA A 28 -16.48 -15.43 -3.05
N ARG A 29 -17.14 -16.58 -3.05
CA ARG A 29 -18.06 -17.00 -2.00
C ARG A 29 -17.42 -18.10 -1.16
N ASP A 30 -17.36 -17.90 0.13
CA ASP A 30 -17.05 -18.95 1.11
C ASP A 30 -18.33 -19.80 1.29
N GLU A 31 -18.37 -20.97 0.66
CA GLU A 31 -19.56 -21.85 0.68
C GLU A 31 -19.83 -22.42 2.08
N SER A 32 -18.81 -22.50 2.94
CA SER A 32 -18.97 -23.01 4.30
C SER A 32 -19.61 -22.00 5.25
N LEU A 33 -19.28 -20.70 5.07
CA LEU A 33 -19.77 -19.61 5.94
C LEU A 33 -20.84 -18.74 5.26
N GLY A 34 -21.12 -18.97 3.97
CA GLY A 34 -22.16 -18.26 3.22
C GLY A 34 -21.86 -16.78 2.96
N ARG A 35 -20.59 -16.33 3.11
CA ARG A 35 -20.18 -14.93 2.98
C ARG A 35 -19.34 -14.67 1.73
N GLN A 36 -19.27 -13.41 1.30
CA GLN A 36 -18.34 -13.00 0.27
C GLN A 36 -16.97 -12.70 0.85
N VAL A 37 -15.93 -13.04 0.10
CA VAL A 37 -14.51 -12.85 0.45
C VAL A 37 -13.73 -12.43 -0.78
N ALA A 38 -12.53 -11.89 -0.58
CA ALA A 38 -11.53 -11.74 -1.63
C ALA A 38 -10.54 -12.90 -1.55
N VAL A 39 -10.25 -13.55 -2.69
CA VAL A 39 -9.26 -14.63 -2.78
C VAL A 39 -8.15 -14.18 -3.70
N LYS A 40 -6.95 -14.01 -3.16
CA LYS A 40 -5.73 -13.72 -3.92
C LYS A 40 -5.05 -15.04 -4.28
N CYS A 41 -5.09 -15.41 -5.56
CA CYS A 41 -4.37 -16.56 -6.11
C CYS A 41 -2.99 -16.06 -6.57
N LEU A 42 -1.93 -16.56 -5.96
CA LEU A 42 -0.57 -16.22 -6.35
C LEU A 42 -0.17 -17.00 -7.59
N LYS A 43 0.85 -16.52 -8.29
CA LYS A 43 1.40 -17.30 -9.41
C LYS A 43 1.94 -18.64 -8.91
N PRO A 44 1.74 -19.73 -9.65
CA PRO A 44 2.27 -21.04 -9.27
C PRO A 44 3.77 -20.93 -8.99
N ILE A 45 4.21 -21.58 -7.93
CA ILE A 45 5.63 -21.83 -7.67
C ILE A 45 6.05 -22.92 -8.67
N GLY A 46 6.43 -22.45 -9.87
CA GLY A 46 6.54 -23.30 -11.05
C GLY A 46 7.71 -24.28 -11.03
N PRO A 47 7.75 -25.21 -12.03
CA PRO A 47 8.77 -26.26 -12.17
C PRO A 47 10.18 -25.72 -12.49
N GLN A 48 10.34 -24.42 -12.68
CA GLN A 48 11.64 -23.75 -12.88
C GLN A 48 12.47 -23.62 -11.57
N HIS A 49 11.87 -23.91 -10.41
CA HIS A 49 12.57 -23.99 -9.15
C HIS A 49 12.81 -25.48 -8.81
N ASP A 50 14.00 -25.82 -8.38
CA ASP A 50 14.24 -27.14 -7.85
C ASP A 50 13.28 -27.42 -6.66
N GLN A 51 13.11 -28.70 -6.33
CA GLN A 51 12.18 -29.11 -5.24
C GLN A 51 12.53 -28.48 -3.89
N ALA A 52 13.80 -28.13 -3.67
CA ALA A 52 14.26 -27.50 -2.43
C ALA A 52 13.83 -26.03 -2.37
N SER A 53 14.06 -25.30 -3.45
CA SER A 53 13.63 -23.90 -3.58
C SER A 53 12.10 -23.75 -3.46
N GLY A 54 11.35 -24.66 -4.10
CA GLY A 54 9.89 -24.67 -3.99
C GLY A 54 9.37 -24.89 -2.56
N ARG A 55 10.05 -25.74 -1.76
CA ARG A 55 9.69 -25.93 -0.34
C ARG A 55 9.96 -24.68 0.49
N VAL A 56 11.12 -24.05 0.31
CA VAL A 56 11.49 -22.82 1.02
C VAL A 56 10.47 -21.71 0.75
N LEU A 57 10.05 -21.55 -0.51
CA LEU A 57 9.06 -20.56 -0.89
C LEU A 57 7.67 -20.80 -0.27
N ARG A 58 7.22 -22.07 -0.22
CA ARG A 58 5.97 -22.44 0.46
C ARG A 58 6.01 -22.18 1.97
N GLU A 59 7.12 -22.49 2.62
CA GLU A 59 7.30 -22.22 4.05
C GLU A 59 7.30 -20.72 4.34
N ARG A 60 7.97 -19.92 3.51
CA ARG A 60 7.95 -18.46 3.60
C ARG A 60 6.53 -17.91 3.42
N PHE A 61 5.81 -18.36 2.38
CA PHE A 61 4.42 -17.98 2.17
C PHE A 61 3.56 -18.26 3.40
N ARG A 62 3.66 -19.47 3.96
CA ARG A 62 2.89 -19.85 5.16
C ARG A 62 3.26 -18.98 6.36
N ARG A 63 4.54 -18.63 6.51
CA ARG A 63 5.00 -17.75 7.57
C ARG A 63 4.44 -16.33 7.42
N GLU A 64 4.57 -15.73 6.25
CA GLU A 64 4.07 -14.38 5.96
C GLU A 64 2.52 -14.33 6.07
N ALA A 65 1.83 -15.34 5.58
CA ALA A 65 0.37 -15.45 5.71
C ALA A 65 -0.08 -15.53 7.17
N ARG A 66 0.64 -16.29 8.03
CA ARG A 66 0.34 -16.32 9.47
C ARG A 66 0.56 -14.98 10.15
N VAL A 67 1.63 -14.27 9.79
CA VAL A 67 1.92 -12.93 10.30
C VAL A 67 0.81 -11.97 9.90
N ALA A 68 0.41 -11.96 8.63
CA ALA A 68 -0.69 -11.13 8.13
C ALA A 68 -2.03 -11.48 8.82
N ALA A 69 -2.32 -12.77 9.06
CA ALA A 69 -3.55 -13.22 9.73
C ALA A 69 -3.60 -12.85 11.23
N ALA A 70 -2.46 -12.59 11.85
CA ALA A 70 -2.40 -12.16 13.25
C ALA A 70 -2.65 -10.65 13.43
N LEU A 71 -2.60 -9.86 12.36
CA LEU A 71 -2.85 -8.41 12.43
C LEU A 71 -4.33 -8.12 12.66
N GLN A 72 -4.61 -7.30 13.68
CA GLN A 72 -5.97 -6.89 14.05
C GLN A 72 -6.01 -5.37 14.26
N HIS A 73 -6.30 -4.65 13.20
CA HIS A 73 -6.47 -3.20 13.23
C HIS A 73 -7.50 -2.76 12.19
N ARG A 74 -8.31 -1.72 12.51
CA ARG A 74 -9.37 -1.24 11.59
C ARG A 74 -8.84 -0.82 10.23
N GLY A 75 -7.63 -0.28 10.17
CA GLY A 75 -6.95 0.18 8.96
C GLY A 75 -6.12 -0.89 8.24
N ILE A 76 -6.30 -2.17 8.57
CA ILE A 76 -5.59 -3.29 7.93
C ILE A 76 -6.60 -4.31 7.41
N THR A 77 -6.35 -4.84 6.22
CA THR A 77 -7.18 -5.90 5.63
C THR A 77 -7.07 -7.19 6.44
N VAL A 78 -8.21 -7.74 6.86
CA VAL A 78 -8.26 -8.98 7.64
C VAL A 78 -8.01 -10.18 6.75
N VAL A 79 -7.06 -11.01 7.11
CA VAL A 79 -6.81 -12.32 6.48
C VAL A 79 -7.62 -13.37 7.22
N HIS A 80 -8.47 -14.10 6.48
CA HIS A 80 -9.37 -15.12 7.04
C HIS A 80 -8.81 -16.52 6.94
N ASP A 81 -8.05 -16.82 5.86
CA ASP A 81 -7.53 -18.16 5.58
C ASP A 81 -6.41 -18.09 4.54
N PHE A 82 -5.61 -19.13 4.46
CA PHE A 82 -4.61 -19.30 3.42
C PHE A 82 -4.31 -20.77 3.18
N GLY A 83 -3.86 -21.11 1.98
CA GLY A 83 -3.55 -22.49 1.63
C GLY A 83 -2.88 -22.61 0.27
N GLU A 84 -2.92 -23.83 -0.26
CA GLU A 84 -2.44 -24.19 -1.59
C GLU A 84 -3.48 -25.10 -2.25
N ASP A 85 -3.83 -24.82 -3.50
CA ASP A 85 -4.77 -25.58 -4.32
C ASP A 85 -4.13 -25.80 -5.69
N ASP A 86 -3.94 -27.09 -6.08
CA ASP A 86 -3.25 -27.48 -7.31
C ASP A 86 -1.89 -26.79 -7.52
N GLY A 87 -1.09 -26.66 -6.46
CA GLY A 87 0.22 -26.00 -6.51
C GLY A 87 0.17 -24.47 -6.59
N VAL A 88 -1.02 -23.88 -6.49
CA VAL A 88 -1.25 -22.43 -6.47
C VAL A 88 -1.49 -21.97 -5.03
N PRO A 89 -0.58 -21.21 -4.41
CA PRO A 89 -0.84 -20.60 -3.12
C PRO A 89 -1.99 -19.60 -3.22
N TYR A 90 -2.86 -19.58 -2.21
CA TYR A 90 -3.95 -18.60 -2.12
C TYR A 90 -4.06 -17.99 -0.73
N LEU A 91 -4.58 -16.78 -0.69
CA LEU A 91 -4.91 -16.05 0.52
C LEU A 91 -6.37 -15.59 0.45
N VAL A 92 -7.12 -15.84 1.52
CA VAL A 92 -8.52 -15.42 1.65
C VAL A 92 -8.59 -14.25 2.61
N MET A 93 -9.19 -13.16 2.15
CA MET A 93 -9.26 -11.90 2.88
C MET A 93 -10.70 -11.38 2.95
N GLU A 94 -10.94 -10.41 3.81
CA GLU A 94 -12.18 -9.64 3.75
C GLU A 94 -12.32 -8.99 2.37
N LEU A 95 -13.54 -8.98 1.84
CA LEU A 95 -13.86 -8.26 0.61
C LEU A 95 -14.09 -6.79 0.93
N LEU A 96 -13.19 -5.93 0.46
CA LEU A 96 -13.27 -4.49 0.67
C LEU A 96 -14.26 -3.84 -0.30
N GLN A 97 -15.28 -3.18 0.23
CA GLN A 97 -16.26 -2.41 -0.56
C GLN A 97 -15.81 -0.95 -0.63
N GLY A 98 -14.97 -0.64 -1.61
CA GLY A 98 -14.37 0.67 -1.77
C GLY A 98 -13.56 0.78 -3.05
N ARG A 99 -12.71 1.79 -3.11
CA ARG A 99 -11.77 2.02 -4.21
C ARG A 99 -10.37 2.20 -3.65
N ASP A 100 -9.38 1.60 -4.30
CA ASP A 100 -7.99 1.92 -4.01
C ASP A 100 -7.65 3.35 -4.47
N LEU A 101 -6.60 3.92 -3.90
CA LEU A 101 -6.25 5.32 -4.17
C LEU A 101 -5.81 5.56 -5.62
N SER A 102 -5.25 4.54 -6.32
CA SER A 102 -4.93 4.66 -7.75
C SER A 102 -6.21 4.89 -8.56
N ARG A 103 -7.24 4.08 -8.31
CA ARG A 103 -8.54 4.23 -8.99
C ARG A 103 -9.25 5.52 -8.61
N LEU A 104 -9.10 5.98 -7.36
CA LEU A 104 -9.66 7.28 -6.96
C LEU A 104 -9.03 8.42 -7.74
N LEU A 105 -7.71 8.40 -7.96
CA LEU A 105 -7.01 9.39 -8.77
C LEU A 105 -7.38 9.28 -10.25
N GLU A 106 -7.44 8.05 -10.82
CA GLU A 106 -7.87 7.82 -12.21
C GLU A 106 -9.29 8.35 -12.45
N ASP A 107 -10.25 8.02 -11.59
CA ASP A 107 -11.64 8.47 -11.67
C ASP A 107 -11.74 10.01 -11.54
N ASN A 108 -10.86 10.63 -10.76
CA ASN A 108 -10.75 12.08 -10.62
C ASN A 108 -9.88 12.73 -11.72
N LYS A 109 -9.53 11.98 -12.78
CA LYS A 109 -8.72 12.45 -13.92
C LYS A 109 -7.37 13.03 -13.49
N GLN A 110 -6.73 12.39 -12.53
CA GLN A 110 -5.47 12.80 -11.92
C GLN A 110 -5.53 14.20 -11.25
N HIS A 111 -6.70 14.73 -10.93
CA HIS A 111 -6.78 15.90 -10.09
C HIS A 111 -6.49 15.53 -8.62
N PRO A 112 -5.85 16.42 -7.86
CA PRO A 112 -5.56 16.18 -6.45
C PRO A 112 -6.84 16.00 -5.63
N LEU A 113 -6.78 15.19 -4.58
CA LEU A 113 -7.90 15.04 -3.64
C LEU A 113 -8.08 16.32 -2.80
N PRO A 114 -9.28 16.60 -2.27
CA PRO A 114 -9.49 17.66 -1.29
C PRO A 114 -8.51 17.54 -0.11
N VAL A 115 -8.03 18.65 0.43
CA VAL A 115 -6.99 18.65 1.49
C VAL A 115 -7.46 17.92 2.75
N ASP A 116 -8.72 18.09 3.12
CA ASP A 116 -9.34 17.38 4.25
C ASP A 116 -9.36 15.86 4.04
N GLU A 117 -9.61 15.39 2.82
CA GLU A 117 -9.52 13.97 2.47
C GLU A 117 -8.08 13.46 2.53
N VAL A 118 -7.11 14.24 2.04
CA VAL A 118 -5.69 13.89 2.14
C VAL A 118 -5.27 13.73 3.60
N VAL A 119 -5.68 14.66 4.47
CA VAL A 119 -5.37 14.61 5.91
C VAL A 119 -6.05 13.42 6.59
N ASP A 120 -7.32 13.15 6.28
CA ASP A 120 -8.05 11.99 6.81
C ASP A 120 -7.39 10.66 6.41
N ILE A 121 -7.04 10.50 5.13
CA ILE A 121 -6.30 9.33 4.64
C ILE A 121 -4.95 9.22 5.34
N ALA A 122 -4.24 10.36 5.48
CA ALA A 122 -2.92 10.38 6.11
C ALA A 122 -2.97 9.88 7.57
N ASP A 123 -3.94 10.34 8.36
CA ASP A 123 -4.10 9.94 9.76
C ASP A 123 -4.43 8.45 9.89
N GLN A 124 -5.37 7.95 9.10
CA GLN A 124 -5.78 6.54 9.15
C GLN A 124 -4.66 5.59 8.72
N VAL A 125 -3.91 5.92 7.65
CA VAL A 125 -2.77 5.12 7.19
C VAL A 125 -1.62 5.19 8.20
N ALA A 126 -1.29 6.36 8.75
CA ALA A 126 -0.26 6.50 9.77
C ALA A 126 -0.59 5.68 11.04
N SER A 127 -1.87 5.66 11.46
CA SER A 127 -2.33 4.82 12.57
C SER A 127 -2.14 3.32 12.29
N ALA A 128 -2.47 2.86 11.07
CA ALA A 128 -2.28 1.47 10.67
C ALA A 128 -0.80 1.08 10.60
N LEU A 129 0.05 1.95 10.04
CA LEU A 129 1.49 1.74 10.00
C LEU A 129 2.11 1.74 11.41
N ALA A 130 1.68 2.62 12.31
CA ALA A 130 2.15 2.62 13.70
C ALA A 130 1.89 1.28 14.36
N TYR A 131 0.67 0.74 14.20
CA TYR A 131 0.32 -0.58 14.74
C TYR A 131 1.20 -1.70 14.18
N THR A 132 1.41 -1.77 12.86
CA THR A 132 2.22 -2.84 12.25
C THR A 132 3.70 -2.73 12.59
N HIS A 133 4.23 -1.52 12.65
CA HIS A 133 5.61 -1.25 13.05
C HIS A 133 5.87 -1.63 14.51
N ASP A 134 4.91 -1.42 15.42
CA ASP A 134 4.98 -1.88 16.82
C ASP A 134 5.01 -3.44 16.91
N GLN A 135 4.45 -4.14 15.92
CA GLN A 135 4.55 -5.61 15.80
C GLN A 135 5.82 -6.07 15.06
N GLY A 136 6.72 -5.15 14.71
CA GLY A 136 7.94 -5.45 13.96
C GLY A 136 7.70 -5.79 12.48
N ILE A 137 6.53 -5.40 11.92
CA ILE A 137 6.14 -5.70 10.55
C ILE A 137 6.29 -4.47 9.69
N VAL A 138 7.06 -4.57 8.60
CA VAL A 138 7.28 -3.54 7.58
C VAL A 138 6.56 -3.98 6.30
N HIS A 139 5.81 -3.07 5.69
CA HIS A 139 4.98 -3.36 4.49
C HIS A 139 5.82 -3.58 3.23
N ARG A 140 6.80 -2.70 2.97
CA ARG A 140 7.80 -2.76 1.87
C ARG A 140 7.28 -2.52 0.45
N ASP A 141 5.99 -2.48 0.21
CA ASP A 141 5.36 -2.20 -1.10
C ASP A 141 4.13 -1.29 -0.93
N LEU A 142 4.27 -0.24 -0.12
CA LEU A 142 3.19 0.72 0.09
C LEU A 142 3.06 1.61 -1.15
N LYS A 143 1.85 1.64 -1.72
CA LYS A 143 1.51 2.40 -2.93
C LYS A 143 -0.01 2.64 -2.99
N PRO A 144 -0.51 3.57 -3.82
CA PRO A 144 -1.95 3.86 -3.92
C PRO A 144 -2.82 2.63 -4.15
N ALA A 145 -2.39 1.69 -4.99
CA ALA A 145 -3.13 0.45 -5.28
C ALA A 145 -3.30 -0.49 -4.06
N ASN A 146 -2.46 -0.32 -3.02
CA ASN A 146 -2.49 -1.12 -1.80
C ASN A 146 -3.18 -0.38 -0.62
N ILE A 147 -3.80 0.77 -0.87
CA ILE A 147 -4.56 1.55 0.11
C ILE A 147 -5.98 1.72 -0.42
N VAL A 148 -6.96 1.15 0.26
CA VAL A 148 -8.37 1.16 -0.15
C VAL A 148 -9.18 2.07 0.77
N ARG A 149 -9.88 3.05 0.21
CA ARG A 149 -10.90 3.83 0.91
C ARG A 149 -12.25 3.17 0.71
N LEU A 150 -12.88 2.74 1.81
CA LEU A 150 -14.19 2.14 1.83
C LEU A 150 -15.29 3.20 1.67
N HIS A 151 -16.51 2.77 1.36
CA HIS A 151 -17.66 3.65 1.18
C HIS A 151 -18.06 4.42 2.45
N ASP A 152 -17.72 3.89 3.63
CA ASP A 152 -17.95 4.55 4.93
C ASP A 152 -16.82 5.50 5.36
N GLY A 153 -15.83 5.74 4.48
CA GLY A 153 -14.67 6.57 4.72
C GLY A 153 -13.50 5.87 5.44
N THR A 154 -13.66 4.62 5.88
CA THR A 154 -12.55 3.85 6.47
C THR A 154 -11.47 3.59 5.43
N VAL A 155 -10.21 3.79 5.81
CA VAL A 155 -9.05 3.49 4.95
C VAL A 155 -8.37 2.23 5.44
N LYS A 156 -8.08 1.30 4.52
CA LYS A 156 -7.42 0.04 4.82
C LYS A 156 -6.20 -0.19 3.94
N ILE A 157 -5.11 -0.62 4.56
CA ILE A 157 -3.91 -1.07 3.86
C ILE A 157 -4.04 -2.57 3.56
N CYS A 158 -3.72 -2.94 2.32
CA CYS A 158 -3.77 -4.31 1.81
C CYS A 158 -2.36 -4.87 1.60
N ASP A 159 -2.25 -6.18 1.46
CA ASP A 159 -1.05 -6.89 0.99
C ASP A 159 0.18 -6.81 1.93
N PHE A 160 -0.04 -6.73 3.24
CA PHE A 160 1.03 -6.83 4.23
C PHE A 160 1.82 -8.15 4.11
N GLY A 161 3.15 -8.05 4.11
CA GLY A 161 4.07 -9.20 4.19
C GLY A 161 4.25 -10.00 2.89
N ILE A 162 3.30 -9.97 1.95
CA ILE A 162 3.36 -10.76 0.71
C ILE A 162 4.42 -10.20 -0.26
N ALA A 163 4.74 -8.91 -0.14
CA ALA A 163 5.77 -8.26 -0.97
C ALA A 163 7.16 -8.90 -0.81
N ARG A 164 7.50 -9.39 0.39
CA ARG A 164 8.75 -10.09 0.65
C ARG A 164 8.88 -11.40 -0.14
N LEU A 165 7.78 -12.12 -0.32
CA LEU A 165 7.74 -13.31 -1.18
C LEU A 165 8.04 -12.97 -2.65
N GLY A 166 7.48 -11.86 -3.15
CA GLY A 166 7.77 -11.38 -4.51
C GLY A 166 9.24 -11.05 -4.72
N HIS A 167 9.88 -10.44 -3.74
CA HIS A 167 11.30 -10.12 -3.75
C HIS A 167 12.17 -11.38 -3.78
N ASP A 168 11.88 -12.34 -2.90
CA ASP A 168 12.64 -13.58 -2.75
C ASP A 168 12.41 -14.58 -3.92
N ILE A 169 11.27 -14.50 -4.62
CA ILE A 169 10.95 -15.29 -5.82
C ILE A 169 11.62 -14.68 -7.09
N GLY A 170 12.36 -13.58 -6.95
CA GLY A 170 13.02 -12.92 -8.09
C GLY A 170 12.10 -12.08 -8.97
N TYR A 171 10.89 -11.76 -8.50
CA TYR A 171 10.01 -10.82 -9.19
C TYR A 171 10.50 -9.36 -9.12
N THR A 172 11.36 -9.06 -8.14
CA THR A 172 11.97 -7.72 -7.98
C THR A 172 13.48 -7.70 -8.17
N SER A 173 14.15 -8.86 -8.27
CA SER A 173 15.62 -8.94 -8.25
C SER A 173 16.29 -8.95 -9.63
N ARG A 174 15.67 -8.45 -10.69
CA ARG A 174 16.34 -8.24 -11.97
C ARG A 174 16.45 -6.76 -12.34
N LEU A 175 17.17 -6.02 -11.52
CA LEU A 175 17.77 -4.73 -11.91
C LEU A 175 19.04 -4.92 -12.75
N THR A 176 19.43 -6.16 -13.08
CA THR A 176 20.66 -6.44 -13.83
C THR A 176 20.34 -7.25 -15.08
N GLY A 177 20.27 -6.58 -16.22
CA GLY A 177 20.58 -7.17 -17.50
C GLY A 177 19.53 -7.16 -18.61
N THR A 178 18.25 -7.01 -18.36
CA THR A 178 17.22 -6.87 -19.43
C THR A 178 16.00 -6.09 -18.94
N GLY A 179 16.16 -4.84 -18.65
CA GLY A 179 15.25 -3.73 -18.93
C GLY A 179 13.80 -3.74 -18.50
N ILE A 180 13.34 -4.57 -17.55
CA ILE A 180 11.97 -4.48 -17.03
C ILE A 180 12.00 -4.65 -15.52
N ALA A 181 12.00 -3.52 -14.79
CA ALA A 181 11.69 -3.50 -13.37
C ALA A 181 10.23 -3.95 -13.21
N MET A 182 10.00 -5.13 -12.63
CA MET A 182 8.67 -5.64 -12.35
C MET A 182 8.20 -5.07 -11.00
N GLY A 183 7.63 -3.89 -11.04
CA GLY A 183 7.13 -3.08 -9.94
C GLY A 183 7.09 -1.62 -10.38
N THR A 184 6.16 -0.84 -9.85
CA THR A 184 6.09 0.59 -10.13
C THR A 184 7.19 1.29 -9.30
N PRO A 185 8.27 1.82 -9.89
CA PRO A 185 9.40 2.38 -9.13
C PRO A 185 9.06 3.65 -8.36
N HIS A 186 7.89 4.26 -8.62
CA HIS A 186 7.45 5.56 -8.11
C HIS A 186 7.31 5.66 -6.58
N TYR A 187 7.36 4.54 -5.86
CA TYR A 187 7.16 4.51 -4.40
C TYR A 187 8.30 3.81 -3.66
N MET A 188 9.37 3.42 -4.37
CA MET A 188 10.53 2.76 -3.76
C MET A 188 11.35 3.75 -2.93
N SER A 189 11.72 3.35 -1.72
CA SER A 189 12.62 4.15 -0.90
C SER A 189 14.08 4.07 -1.39
N PRO A 190 14.91 5.11 -1.13
CA PRO A 190 16.32 5.12 -1.49
C PRO A 190 17.09 3.87 -1.04
N GLU A 191 16.83 3.40 0.19
CA GLU A 191 17.46 2.21 0.75
C GLU A 191 17.02 0.91 0.07
N GLN A 192 15.77 0.82 -0.41
CA GLN A 192 15.33 -0.31 -1.23
C GLN A 192 16.04 -0.35 -2.58
N ILE A 193 16.22 0.81 -3.20
CA ILE A 193 16.94 0.96 -4.49
C ILE A 193 18.43 0.64 -4.30
N GLY A 194 19.02 1.13 -3.21
CA GLY A 194 20.43 0.92 -2.86
C GLY A 194 20.75 -0.48 -2.34
N GLY A 195 19.74 -1.31 -2.05
CA GLY A 195 19.94 -2.64 -1.46
C GLY A 195 20.42 -2.61 0.00
N SER A 196 20.19 -1.49 0.69
CA SER A 196 20.51 -1.32 2.11
C SER A 196 19.44 -1.95 3.02
N GLU A 197 19.64 -1.88 4.34
CA GLU A 197 18.67 -2.40 5.30
C GLU A 197 17.33 -1.62 5.20
N VAL A 198 16.24 -2.37 5.05
CA VAL A 198 14.88 -1.86 4.91
C VAL A 198 14.16 -1.99 6.25
N ASP A 199 13.85 -0.86 6.89
CA ASP A 199 13.12 -0.79 8.15
C ASP A 199 11.76 -0.06 8.01
N ARG A 200 11.12 0.27 9.13
CA ARG A 200 9.85 1.01 9.17
C ARG A 200 9.89 2.38 8.47
N ARG A 201 11.07 3.00 8.37
CA ARG A 201 11.24 4.31 7.73
C ARG A 201 11.14 4.22 6.21
N SER A 202 11.34 3.02 5.64
CA SER A 202 11.09 2.77 4.22
C SER A 202 9.59 2.89 3.89
N ASP A 203 8.71 2.35 4.76
CA ASP A 203 7.26 2.52 4.60
C ASP A 203 6.85 4.00 4.71
N LEU A 204 7.49 4.76 5.60
CA LEU A 204 7.24 6.20 5.75
C LEU A 204 7.61 6.98 4.48
N TYR A 205 8.74 6.63 3.82
CA TYR A 205 9.09 7.21 2.54
C TYR A 205 8.07 6.88 1.44
N SER A 206 7.73 5.59 1.30
CA SER A 206 6.73 5.15 0.33
C SER A 206 5.38 5.83 0.57
N PHE A 207 5.01 6.02 1.84
CA PHE A 207 3.81 6.76 2.21
C PHE A 207 3.93 8.26 1.87
N GLY A 208 5.10 8.86 2.02
CA GLY A 208 5.40 10.21 1.55
C GLY A 208 5.12 10.37 0.05
N CYS A 209 5.52 9.37 -0.78
CA CYS A 209 5.22 9.35 -2.22
C CYS A 209 3.71 9.29 -2.48
N VAL A 210 2.97 8.43 -1.74
CA VAL A 210 1.51 8.34 -1.84
C VAL A 210 0.84 9.66 -1.46
N LEU A 211 1.24 10.29 -0.34
CA LEU A 211 0.69 11.58 0.09
C LEU A 211 0.98 12.69 -0.91
N TYR A 212 2.20 12.71 -1.47
CA TYR A 212 2.55 13.65 -2.53
C TYR A 212 1.58 13.53 -3.69
N GLU A 213 1.37 12.30 -4.20
CA GLU A 213 0.53 12.05 -5.36
C GLU A 213 -0.94 12.37 -5.12
N ILE A 214 -1.54 11.94 -4.01
CA ILE A 214 -2.96 12.28 -3.72
C ILE A 214 -3.17 13.77 -3.44
N ALA A 215 -2.13 14.49 -2.99
CA ALA A 215 -2.18 15.91 -2.72
C ALA A 215 -1.96 16.78 -3.96
N THR A 216 -1.23 16.30 -4.97
CA THR A 216 -0.83 17.06 -6.17
C THR A 216 -1.41 16.52 -7.47
N GLY A 217 -1.84 15.25 -7.50
CA GLY A 217 -2.30 14.54 -8.70
C GLY A 217 -1.19 13.83 -9.48
N VAL A 218 0.09 14.02 -9.10
CA VAL A 218 1.26 13.42 -9.76
C VAL A 218 2.22 12.84 -8.72
N PRO A 219 2.96 11.78 -9.01
CA PRO A 219 4.00 11.26 -8.10
C PRO A 219 5.20 12.23 -8.02
N PRO A 220 6.04 12.15 -6.96
CA PRO A 220 7.18 13.07 -6.78
C PRO A 220 8.20 13.01 -7.91
N PHE A 221 8.30 11.88 -8.60
CA PHE A 221 9.15 11.68 -9.78
C PHE A 221 8.33 10.98 -10.86
N ASP A 222 7.81 11.77 -11.80
CA ASP A 222 7.03 11.31 -12.96
C ASP A 222 7.87 11.50 -14.21
N LEU A 223 8.65 10.48 -14.56
CA LEU A 223 9.60 10.48 -15.66
C LEU A 223 9.32 9.30 -16.60
N ASP A 224 9.61 9.47 -17.90
CA ASP A 224 9.32 8.43 -18.91
C ASP A 224 10.18 7.16 -18.75
N ASP A 225 11.35 7.28 -18.12
CA ASP A 225 12.28 6.17 -17.93
C ASP A 225 12.29 5.69 -16.47
N ALA A 226 12.05 4.39 -16.29
CA ALA A 226 12.04 3.75 -14.96
C ALA A 226 13.37 3.91 -14.20
N TRP A 227 14.51 3.94 -14.92
CA TRP A 227 15.81 4.18 -14.30
C TRP A 227 15.94 5.62 -13.81
N ALA A 228 15.47 6.59 -14.60
CA ALA A 228 15.45 7.99 -14.19
C ALA A 228 14.59 8.22 -12.94
N ILE A 229 13.44 7.52 -12.82
CA ILE A 229 12.61 7.53 -11.61
C ILE A 229 13.40 7.00 -10.40
N LEU A 230 14.10 5.86 -10.54
CA LEU A 230 14.92 5.28 -9.46
C LEU A 230 16.05 6.24 -9.04
N VAL A 231 16.71 6.88 -9.98
CA VAL A 231 17.73 7.91 -9.70
C VAL A 231 17.10 9.11 -8.98
N GLY A 232 15.92 9.55 -9.40
CA GLY A 232 15.15 10.60 -8.74
C GLY A 232 14.89 10.26 -7.27
N HIS A 233 14.39 9.05 -7.00
CA HIS A 233 14.16 8.60 -5.63
C HIS A 233 15.44 8.54 -4.79
N ARG A 234 16.55 8.09 -5.38
CA ARG A 234 17.82 7.92 -4.66
C ARG A 234 18.54 9.24 -4.43
N ASP A 235 18.66 10.09 -5.45
CA ASP A 235 19.66 11.16 -5.48
C ASP A 235 19.06 12.57 -5.59
N THR A 236 17.83 12.73 -6.11
CA THR A 236 17.27 14.04 -6.43
C THR A 236 16.27 14.50 -5.35
N PRO A 237 16.41 15.70 -4.77
CA PRO A 237 15.37 16.25 -3.89
C PRO A 237 14.01 16.28 -4.62
N PRO A 238 12.90 15.90 -3.95
CA PRO A 238 11.57 15.99 -4.55
C PRO A 238 11.19 17.46 -4.77
N PRO A 239 10.49 17.78 -5.88
CA PRO A 239 9.91 19.12 -6.04
C PRO A 239 8.96 19.45 -4.89
N PRO A 240 8.90 20.70 -4.40
CA PRO A 240 7.91 21.10 -3.41
C PRO A 240 6.48 20.85 -3.92
N PRO A 241 5.61 20.16 -3.16
CA PRO A 241 4.20 19.92 -3.56
C PRO A 241 3.44 21.17 -3.97
N ARG A 242 3.76 22.32 -3.37
CA ARG A 242 3.13 23.61 -3.68
C ARG A 242 3.52 24.19 -5.04
N GLU A 243 4.51 23.65 -5.73
CA GLU A 243 4.78 23.97 -7.15
C GLU A 243 3.67 23.41 -8.06
N HIS A 244 3.06 22.29 -7.68
CA HIS A 244 1.92 21.71 -8.38
C HIS A 244 0.57 22.23 -7.86
N ARG A 245 0.50 22.54 -6.55
CA ARG A 245 -0.74 22.97 -5.89
C ARG A 245 -0.46 24.08 -4.87
N ALA A 246 -0.47 25.33 -5.32
CA ALA A 246 -0.11 26.51 -4.52
C ALA A 246 -0.93 26.69 -3.23
N GLU A 247 -2.20 26.24 -3.23
CA GLU A 247 -3.11 26.32 -2.08
C GLU A 247 -2.89 25.22 -1.03
N LEU A 248 -1.96 24.27 -1.27
CA LEU A 248 -1.65 23.23 -0.29
C LEU A 248 -1.11 23.88 1.00
N PRO A 249 -1.64 23.53 2.19
CA PRO A 249 -1.15 24.07 3.45
C PRO A 249 0.35 23.80 3.64
N GLU A 250 1.10 24.83 4.04
CA GLU A 250 2.57 24.75 4.19
C GLU A 250 3.01 23.63 5.15
N HIS A 251 2.26 23.44 6.23
CA HIS A 251 2.55 22.39 7.20
C HIS A 251 2.33 20.96 6.64
N LEU A 252 1.36 20.78 5.72
CA LEU A 252 1.16 19.49 5.04
C LEU A 252 2.28 19.24 4.04
N GLU A 253 2.68 20.26 3.27
CA GLU A 253 3.88 20.18 2.41
C GLU A 253 5.11 19.77 3.21
N ARG A 254 5.36 20.40 4.37
CA ARG A 254 6.50 20.07 5.23
C ARG A 254 6.47 18.62 5.69
N ILE A 255 5.31 18.10 6.11
CA ILE A 255 5.16 16.68 6.47
C ILE A 255 5.51 15.78 5.29
N ILE A 256 5.01 16.08 4.09
CA ILE A 256 5.29 15.29 2.88
C ILE A 256 6.78 15.30 2.56
N LEU A 257 7.44 16.47 2.61
CA LEU A 257 8.86 16.61 2.33
C LEU A 257 9.76 15.92 3.38
N ASP A 258 9.38 15.98 4.65
CA ASP A 258 10.09 15.26 5.71
C ASP A 258 10.03 13.73 5.50
N LEU A 259 8.87 13.20 5.09
CA LEU A 259 8.72 11.79 4.73
C LEU A 259 9.59 11.39 3.54
N LEU A 260 9.78 12.30 2.58
CA LEU A 260 10.57 12.10 1.36
C LEU A 260 12.08 12.40 1.54
N ALA A 261 12.54 12.62 2.77
CA ALA A 261 13.97 12.76 3.07
C ALA A 261 14.75 11.51 2.58
N LYS A 262 15.86 11.73 1.87
CA LYS A 262 16.65 10.64 1.27
C LYS A 262 17.27 9.75 2.34
N GLU A 263 17.88 10.35 3.33
CA GLU A 263 18.43 9.64 4.47
C GLU A 263 17.31 9.24 5.45
N PRO A 264 17.22 7.97 5.86
CA PRO A 264 16.19 7.52 6.80
C PRO A 264 16.16 8.32 8.12
N GLY A 265 17.32 8.82 8.57
CA GLY A 265 17.43 9.65 9.78
C GLY A 265 16.85 11.06 9.66
N GLY A 266 16.57 11.54 8.45
CA GLY A 266 15.86 12.80 8.21
C GLY A 266 14.34 12.68 8.22
N ARG A 267 13.80 11.46 8.24
CA ARG A 267 12.36 11.17 8.29
C ARG A 267 11.87 11.14 9.75
N PRO A 268 10.54 11.22 9.99
CA PRO A 268 9.98 10.92 11.31
C PRO A 268 10.47 9.56 11.82
N ASP A 269 10.76 9.47 13.11
CA ASP A 269 11.27 8.24 13.70
C ASP A 269 10.28 7.08 13.69
N SER A 270 8.99 7.40 13.64
CA SER A 270 7.90 6.40 13.63
C SER A 270 6.63 6.95 13.01
N ALA A 271 5.76 6.04 12.56
CA ALA A 271 4.42 6.40 12.12
C ALA A 271 3.58 7.02 13.26
N ARG A 272 3.88 6.72 14.53
CA ARG A 272 3.25 7.35 15.70
C ARG A 272 3.60 8.84 15.80
N GLU A 273 4.84 9.21 15.52
CA GLU A 273 5.22 10.62 15.43
C GLU A 273 4.45 11.34 14.33
N LEU A 274 4.27 10.67 13.18
CA LEU A 274 3.48 11.21 12.07
C LEU A 274 2.01 11.44 12.48
N THR A 275 1.36 10.52 13.22
CA THR A 275 -0.01 10.76 13.73
C THR A 275 -0.08 11.97 14.64
N HIS A 276 0.91 12.19 15.51
CA HIS A 276 0.95 13.39 16.35
C HIS A 276 1.09 14.68 15.54
N ARG A 277 1.93 14.68 14.50
CA ARG A 277 2.10 15.84 13.62
C ARG A 277 0.81 16.15 12.83
N LEU A 278 0.11 15.11 12.34
CA LEU A 278 -1.16 15.25 11.63
C LEU A 278 -2.27 15.78 12.54
N ALA A 279 -2.37 15.28 13.78
CA ALA A 279 -3.35 15.75 14.76
C ALA A 279 -3.20 17.25 15.07
N ALA A 280 -1.96 17.77 15.07
CA ALA A 280 -1.69 19.20 15.25
C ALA A 280 -2.26 20.06 14.13
N LEU A 281 -2.44 19.51 12.91
CA LEU A 281 -3.09 20.20 11.78
C LEU A 281 -4.58 20.42 12.05
N GLY A 282 -5.28 19.40 12.57
CA GLY A 282 -6.71 19.49 12.89
C GLY A 282 -7.04 20.46 14.03
N ALA A 283 -6.07 20.68 14.95
CA ALA A 283 -6.22 21.58 16.08
C ALA A 283 -5.95 23.06 15.75
N GLY A 284 -5.19 23.34 14.67
CA GLY A 284 -4.82 24.69 14.21
C GLY A 284 -5.75 25.28 13.15
N GLY A 285 -6.69 24.52 12.61
CA GLY A 285 -7.70 24.98 11.67
C GLY A 285 -8.77 25.77 12.41
N ASP A 286 -8.77 27.09 12.21
CA ASP A 286 -9.78 28.05 12.67
C ASP A 286 -11.18 27.53 12.24
N ARG A 287 -11.92 26.93 13.18
CA ARG A 287 -13.35 26.70 12.98
C ARG A 287 -13.98 28.09 12.86
N PRO A 288 -14.62 28.46 11.72
CA PRO A 288 -15.34 29.70 11.65
C PRO A 288 -16.36 29.69 12.80
N ALA A 289 -16.27 30.70 13.67
CA ALA A 289 -17.20 30.90 14.78
C ALA A 289 -18.62 30.93 14.22
N ALA A 290 -19.48 30.03 14.67
CA ALA A 290 -20.89 30.06 14.37
C ALA A 290 -21.45 31.45 14.69
N PRO A 291 -22.28 32.05 13.83
CA PRO A 291 -22.89 33.37 14.09
C PRO A 291 -23.70 33.27 15.38
N ARG A 292 -23.36 34.10 16.37
CA ARG A 292 -24.16 34.26 17.58
C ARG A 292 -25.48 34.93 17.14
N ASP A 293 -26.55 34.13 17.10
CA ASP A 293 -27.90 34.69 17.02
C ASP A 293 -28.10 35.72 18.14
N ARG A 294 -28.20 36.95 17.76
CA ARG A 294 -28.77 38.01 18.62
C ARG A 294 -30.28 37.77 18.61
N ALA A 295 -30.80 37.23 19.67
CA ALA A 295 -32.21 37.27 19.96
C ALA A 295 -32.62 38.72 20.34
N PRO A 296 -33.87 39.13 20.04
CA PRO A 296 -34.38 40.48 20.17
C PRO A 296 -34.58 40.93 21.63
#